data_921e4bf1389d80e09c21416ee4aeccda
#
_entry.id   921e4bf1389d80e09c21416ee4aeccda
#
_cell.length_a   1.000
_cell.length_b   1.000
_cell.length_c   1.000
_cell.angle_alpha   90.00
_cell.angle_beta   90.00
_cell.angle_gamma   90.00
#
_symmetry.space_group_name_H-M   'P 1'
#
loop_
_entity.id
_entity.type
_entity.pdbx_description
1 polymer ?
#
loop_
_entity_poly.entity_id
_entity_poly.type
_entity_poly.pdbx_seq_one_letter_code
_entity_poly.pdbx_strand_id
1 'polypeptide(L)'
;MKSLLVVMLALLLASPVSYALTLDEARAQGRVGETFTGYLAPVAQDGETAALVARINQARAESYRDVAQQNGLPVDEVAKMAGQKLVARSKPGEYVRGINGQLMKK
;
A
#
# COMPACT_ATOMS: atom_id res chain seq x y z
N MET A 1 20.64 -42.25 -3.50
CA MET A 1 19.82 -41.66 -2.43
C MET A 1 20.22 -40.24 -2.08
N LYS A 2 21.49 -39.97 -1.79
CA LYS A 2 21.97 -38.63 -1.45
C LYS A 2 21.81 -37.65 -2.62
N SER A 3 22.00 -38.09 -3.86
CA SER A 3 21.83 -37.27 -5.07
C SER A 3 20.37 -36.83 -5.33
N LEU A 4 19.41 -37.68 -4.97
CA LEU A 4 17.98 -37.35 -5.11
C LEU A 4 17.54 -36.25 -4.16
N LEU A 5 18.04 -36.27 -2.92
CA LEU A 5 17.75 -35.23 -1.93
C LEU A 5 18.34 -33.87 -2.33
N VAL A 6 19.54 -33.87 -2.90
CA VAL A 6 20.20 -32.66 -3.39
C VAL A 6 19.44 -32.06 -4.57
N VAL A 7 18.93 -32.90 -5.49
CA VAL A 7 18.15 -32.45 -6.64
C VAL A 7 16.81 -31.83 -6.19
N MET A 8 16.14 -32.43 -5.22
CA MET A 8 14.90 -31.87 -4.68
C MET A 8 15.13 -30.53 -3.99
N LEU A 9 16.23 -30.39 -3.27
CA LEU A 9 16.58 -29.13 -2.63
C LEU A 9 16.89 -28.04 -3.67
N ALA A 10 17.58 -28.39 -4.75
CA ALA A 10 17.86 -27.48 -5.86
C ALA A 10 16.58 -27.03 -6.56
N LEU A 11 15.59 -27.89 -6.73
CA LEU A 11 14.30 -27.55 -7.30
C LEU A 11 13.52 -26.58 -6.42
N LEU A 12 13.58 -26.74 -5.09
CA LEU A 12 12.96 -25.79 -4.16
C LEU A 12 13.64 -24.44 -4.20
N LEU A 13 14.97 -24.41 -4.34
CA LEU A 13 15.74 -23.16 -4.44
C LEU A 13 15.55 -22.47 -5.80
N ALA A 14 15.24 -23.23 -6.83
CA ALA A 14 14.99 -22.73 -8.17
C ALA A 14 13.52 -22.32 -8.39
N SER A 15 12.64 -22.46 -7.39
CA SER A 15 11.26 -21.98 -7.48
C SER A 15 11.25 -20.48 -7.74
N PRO A 16 10.48 -19.97 -8.71
CA PRO A 16 10.43 -18.55 -8.98
C PRO A 16 9.98 -17.81 -7.73
N VAL A 17 10.76 -16.82 -7.32
CA VAL A 17 10.38 -15.92 -6.22
C VAL A 17 9.35 -14.96 -6.77
N SER A 18 8.14 -15.08 -6.26
CA SER A 18 7.06 -14.17 -6.60
C SER A 18 7.22 -12.91 -5.75
N TYR A 19 7.61 -11.80 -6.38
CA TYR A 19 7.71 -10.53 -5.69
C TYR A 19 6.35 -9.83 -5.73
N ALA A 20 5.76 -9.63 -4.56
CA ALA A 20 4.58 -8.81 -4.45
C ALA A 20 4.96 -7.35 -4.74
N LEU A 21 4.08 -6.62 -5.42
CA LEU A 21 4.24 -5.19 -5.65
C LEU A 21 4.31 -4.48 -4.28
N THR A 22 5.34 -3.66 -4.09
CA THR A 22 5.48 -2.85 -2.88
C THR A 22 4.77 -1.51 -3.04
N LEU A 23 4.45 -0.87 -1.90
CA LEU A 23 3.84 0.46 -1.91
C LEU A 23 4.76 1.49 -2.57
N ASP A 24 6.05 1.46 -2.27
CA ASP A 24 7.02 2.40 -2.87
C ASP A 24 7.11 2.22 -4.39
N GLU A 25 7.13 0.97 -4.86
CA GLU A 25 7.12 0.68 -6.30
C GLU A 25 5.84 1.19 -6.96
N ALA A 26 4.69 0.93 -6.32
CA ALA A 26 3.40 1.36 -6.84
C ALA A 26 3.28 2.88 -6.93
N ARG A 27 3.79 3.60 -5.92
CA ARG A 27 3.85 5.06 -5.95
C ARG A 27 4.73 5.57 -7.08
N ALA A 28 5.94 5.01 -7.20
CA ALA A 28 6.90 5.42 -8.22
C ALA A 28 6.39 5.16 -9.63
N GLN A 29 5.64 4.08 -9.81
CA GLN A 29 5.07 3.71 -11.11
C GLN A 29 3.74 4.41 -11.42
N GLY A 30 3.23 5.23 -10.51
CA GLY A 30 1.96 5.95 -10.70
C GLY A 30 0.74 5.05 -10.65
N ARG A 31 0.82 3.90 -9.98
CA ARG A 31 -0.30 2.95 -9.88
C ARG A 31 -1.29 3.29 -8.78
N VAL A 32 -0.85 4.02 -7.78
CA VAL A 32 -1.64 4.37 -6.60
C VAL A 32 -1.42 5.83 -6.23
N GLY A 33 -2.33 6.38 -5.44
CA GLY A 33 -2.20 7.72 -4.89
C GLY A 33 -2.67 7.79 -3.46
N GLU A 34 -2.05 8.67 -2.68
CA GLU A 34 -2.48 8.96 -1.32
C GLU A 34 -3.67 9.90 -1.33
N THR A 35 -4.53 9.80 -0.33
CA THR A 35 -5.72 10.64 -0.22
C THR A 35 -5.81 11.29 1.16
N PHE A 36 -6.55 12.39 1.25
CA PHE A 36 -6.80 13.07 2.52
C PHE A 36 -7.66 12.28 3.49
N THR A 37 -8.30 11.19 3.03
CA THR A 37 -9.07 10.31 3.93
C THR A 37 -8.18 9.39 4.77
N GLY A 38 -6.89 9.28 4.41
CA GLY A 38 -5.94 8.39 5.08
C GLY A 38 -5.79 7.04 4.41
N TYR A 39 -6.51 6.80 3.32
CA TYR A 39 -6.47 5.52 2.60
C TYR A 39 -5.88 5.69 1.20
N LEU A 40 -5.26 4.61 0.73
CA LEU A 40 -4.66 4.54 -0.59
C LEU A 40 -5.75 4.37 -1.64
N ALA A 41 -5.62 5.04 -2.78
CA ALA A 41 -6.52 4.89 -3.91
C ALA A 41 -5.80 4.29 -5.11
N PRO A 42 -6.44 3.41 -5.89
CA PRO A 42 -5.86 2.90 -7.12
C PRO A 42 -5.94 3.96 -8.22
N VAL A 43 -4.87 4.10 -8.98
CA VAL A 43 -4.83 4.84 -10.25
C VAL A 43 -4.89 3.84 -11.40
N ALA A 44 -4.05 2.80 -11.36
CA ALA A 44 -4.09 1.70 -12.32
C ALA A 44 -5.20 0.72 -11.95
N GLN A 45 -5.83 0.14 -12.98
CA GLN A 45 -6.97 -0.76 -12.81
C GLN A 45 -6.60 -2.20 -13.14
N ASP A 46 -5.56 -2.72 -12.49
CA ASP A 46 -5.12 -4.10 -12.63
C ASP A 46 -5.24 -4.84 -11.30
N GLY A 47 -5.23 -6.17 -11.36
CA GLY A 47 -5.44 -7.02 -10.18
C GLY A 47 -4.34 -6.89 -9.15
N GLU A 48 -3.10 -6.69 -9.57
CA GLU A 48 -1.95 -6.55 -8.69
C GLU A 48 -2.05 -5.25 -7.85
N THR A 49 -2.43 -4.16 -8.51
CA THR A 49 -2.67 -2.87 -7.84
C THR A 49 -3.85 -2.97 -6.88
N ALA A 50 -4.95 -3.58 -7.29
CA ALA A 50 -6.12 -3.77 -6.44
C ALA A 50 -5.80 -4.58 -5.19
N ALA A 51 -5.02 -5.65 -5.31
CA ALA A 51 -4.59 -6.47 -4.18
C ALA A 51 -3.71 -5.69 -3.21
N LEU A 52 -2.79 -4.88 -3.73
CA LEU A 52 -1.94 -4.01 -2.91
C LEU A 52 -2.78 -2.99 -2.13
N VAL A 53 -3.69 -2.30 -2.81
CA VAL A 53 -4.55 -1.28 -2.19
C VAL A 53 -5.38 -1.90 -1.07
N ALA A 54 -5.99 -3.06 -1.30
CA ALA A 54 -6.77 -3.76 -0.28
C ALA A 54 -5.92 -4.11 0.95
N ARG A 55 -4.72 -4.66 0.73
CA ARG A 55 -3.81 -5.06 1.80
C ARG A 55 -3.33 -3.85 2.62
N ILE A 56 -2.92 -2.80 1.96
CA ILE A 56 -2.43 -1.59 2.64
C ILE A 56 -3.56 -0.92 3.42
N ASN A 57 -4.74 -0.79 2.83
CA ASN A 57 -5.86 -0.13 3.51
C ASN A 57 -6.38 -0.95 4.69
N GLN A 58 -6.33 -2.28 4.63
CA GLN A 58 -6.68 -3.13 5.77
C GLN A 58 -5.72 -2.88 6.94
N ALA A 59 -4.42 -2.88 6.67
CA ALA A 59 -3.41 -2.61 7.69
C ALA A 59 -3.56 -1.21 8.29
N ARG A 60 -3.83 -0.21 7.45
CA ARG A 60 -4.07 1.17 7.89
C ARG A 60 -5.32 1.27 8.77
N ALA A 61 -6.40 0.61 8.37
CA ALA A 61 -7.65 0.63 9.15
C ALA A 61 -7.43 0.07 10.56
N GLU A 62 -6.68 -1.01 10.68
CA GLU A 62 -6.32 -1.59 11.98
C GLU A 62 -5.49 -0.62 12.81
N SER A 63 -4.47 -0.03 12.21
CA SER A 63 -3.60 0.95 12.87
C SER A 63 -4.39 2.19 13.33
N TYR A 64 -5.28 2.71 12.50
CA TYR A 64 -6.08 3.88 12.84
C TYR A 64 -7.05 3.58 13.99
N ARG A 65 -7.64 2.37 14.02
CA ARG A 65 -8.49 1.96 15.14
C ARG A 65 -7.72 1.88 16.45
N ASP A 66 -6.52 1.33 16.42
CA ASP A 66 -5.66 1.23 17.61
C ASP A 66 -5.31 2.61 18.16
N VAL A 67 -4.90 3.52 17.30
CA VAL A 67 -4.56 4.91 17.69
C VAL A 67 -5.79 5.64 18.21
N ALA A 68 -6.93 5.49 17.56
CA ALA A 68 -8.18 6.12 17.96
C ALA A 68 -8.60 5.64 19.35
N GLN A 69 -8.53 4.34 19.59
CA GLN A 69 -8.87 3.74 20.87
C GLN A 69 -7.96 4.22 22.00
N GLN A 70 -6.65 4.29 21.75
CA GLN A 70 -5.66 4.74 22.73
C GLN A 70 -5.81 6.21 23.09
N ASN A 71 -6.33 7.02 22.18
CA ASN A 71 -6.43 8.47 22.36
C ASN A 71 -7.85 8.99 22.52
N GLY A 72 -8.85 8.12 22.54
CA GLY A 72 -10.24 8.52 22.69
C GLY A 72 -10.75 9.39 21.54
N LEU A 73 -10.29 9.12 20.31
CA LEU A 73 -10.66 9.89 19.12
C LEU A 73 -11.53 9.04 18.18
N PRO A 74 -12.39 9.66 17.36
CA PRO A 74 -13.04 8.96 16.26
C PRO A 74 -12.02 8.45 15.25
N VAL A 75 -12.25 7.26 14.70
CA VAL A 75 -11.32 6.61 13.75
C VAL A 75 -11.11 7.48 12.50
N ASP A 76 -12.17 8.08 11.99
CA ASP A 76 -12.09 8.92 10.79
C ASP A 76 -11.24 10.18 11.01
N GLU A 77 -11.21 10.72 12.21
CA GLU A 77 -10.31 11.82 12.55
C GLU A 77 -8.84 11.40 12.52
N VAL A 78 -8.54 10.23 13.06
CA VAL A 78 -7.18 9.66 13.00
C VAL A 78 -6.79 9.41 11.54
N ALA A 79 -7.69 8.84 10.75
CA ALA A 79 -7.45 8.58 9.33
C ALA A 79 -7.18 9.89 8.55
N LYS A 80 -7.96 10.93 8.79
CA LYS A 80 -7.76 12.24 8.16
C LYS A 80 -6.41 12.86 8.52
N MET A 81 -6.01 12.78 9.78
CA MET A 81 -4.70 13.27 10.22
C MET A 81 -3.57 12.53 9.51
N ALA A 82 -3.68 11.22 9.40
CA ALA A 82 -2.71 10.41 8.66
C ALA A 82 -2.70 10.78 7.16
N GLY A 83 -3.87 10.98 6.59
CA GLY A 83 -4.03 11.35 5.18
C GLY A 83 -3.34 12.65 4.83
N GLN A 84 -3.49 13.67 5.68
CA GLN A 84 -2.80 14.96 5.50
C GLN A 84 -1.29 14.78 5.47
N LYS A 85 -0.74 13.96 6.37
CA LYS A 85 0.70 13.70 6.42
C LYS A 85 1.17 12.90 5.21
N LEU A 86 0.40 11.90 4.80
CA LEU A 86 0.75 11.04 3.65
C LEU A 86 0.75 11.84 2.35
N VAL A 87 -0.25 12.69 2.14
CA VAL A 87 -0.29 13.58 0.97
C VAL A 87 0.86 14.57 1.00
N ALA A 88 1.14 15.17 2.16
CA ALA A 88 2.25 16.14 2.30
C ALA A 88 3.61 15.51 2.02
N ARG A 89 3.80 14.23 2.39
CA ARG A 89 5.05 13.49 2.19
C ARG A 89 5.19 12.89 0.79
N SER A 90 4.14 12.86 0.00
CA SER A 90 4.20 12.33 -1.36
C SER A 90 5.21 13.12 -2.20
N LYS A 91 5.99 12.39 -2.99
CA LYS A 91 7.08 12.98 -3.78
C LYS A 91 6.54 13.59 -5.06
N PRO A 92 7.26 14.56 -5.67
CA PRO A 92 6.90 15.05 -6.99
C PRO A 92 6.80 13.90 -8.00
N GLY A 93 5.74 13.90 -8.80
CA GLY A 93 5.45 12.84 -9.76
C GLY A 93 4.56 11.73 -9.24
N GLU A 94 4.37 11.61 -7.93
CA GLU A 94 3.42 10.67 -7.34
C GLU A 94 2.00 11.24 -7.38
N TYR A 95 1.00 10.35 -7.40
CA TYR A 95 -0.39 10.78 -7.42
C TYR A 95 -0.91 11.01 -6.01
N VAL A 96 -1.73 12.05 -5.88
CA VAL A 96 -2.48 12.37 -4.67
C VAL A 96 -3.90 12.75 -5.05
N ARG A 97 -4.86 12.47 -4.16
CA ARG A 97 -6.23 12.97 -4.33
C ARG A 97 -6.36 14.29 -3.60
N GLY A 98 -6.62 15.34 -4.37
CA GLY A 98 -6.79 16.68 -3.84
C GLY A 98 -8.12 16.88 -3.12
N ILE A 99 -8.34 18.10 -2.65
CA ILE A 99 -9.57 18.50 -1.92
C ILE A 99 -10.79 18.37 -2.82
N ASN A 100 -10.63 18.52 -4.14
CA ASN A 100 -11.68 18.35 -5.12
C ASN A 100 -12.04 16.88 -5.40
N GLY A 101 -11.39 15.92 -4.73
CA GLY A 101 -11.64 14.50 -4.89
C GLY A 101 -11.00 13.84 -6.10
N GLN A 102 -10.24 14.59 -6.91
CA GLN A 102 -9.60 14.07 -8.11
C GLN A 102 -8.15 13.66 -7.83
N LEU A 103 -7.73 12.54 -8.43
CA LEU A 103 -6.33 12.10 -8.39
C LEU A 103 -5.51 12.95 -9.36
N MET A 104 -4.45 13.53 -8.84
CA MET A 104 -3.56 14.41 -9.59
C MET A 104 -2.10 14.07 -9.30
N LYS A 105 -1.23 14.26 -10.30
CA LYS A 105 0.21 14.21 -10.08
C LYS A 105 0.65 15.39 -9.23
N LYS A 106 1.42 15.08 -8.24
CA LYS A 106 2.01 16.10 -7.38
C LYS A 106 3.19 16.81 -8.03
#